data_23da351c3a14a8a048c73efb034088d5
#
_entry.id   23da351c3a14a8a048c73efb034088d5
#
_cell.length_a   1.000
_cell.length_b   1.000
_cell.length_c   1.000
_cell.angle_alpha   90.00
_cell.angle_beta   90.00
_cell.angle_gamma   90.00
#
_symmetry.space_group_name_H-M   'P 1'
#
loop_
_entity.id
_entity.type
_entity.pdbx_description
1 polymer ?
#
loop_
_entity_poly.entity_id
_entity_poly.type
_entity_poly.pdbx_seq_one_letter_code
_entity_poly.pdbx_strand_id
1 'polypeptide(L)'
;MAIPSIPRLAVLTLGLALAAAASAADEAQLVEAINAYRGQVQSCGGQASGELPPLAADPRLALPVNAAGDLQQAMAQAAYPMVNVQSISLSGPRDAGAAMKALQESFCRVVLDPQFVDVGVSRQDRDWRIVLARPLLRGGMGDWQAEGQKLLER
;
A
#
# COMPACT_ATOMS: atom_id res chain seq x y z
N MET A 1 54.37 -8.82 -14.79
CA MET A 1 52.97 -8.69 -15.27
C MET A 1 52.09 -8.38 -14.08
N ALA A 2 51.53 -7.20 -14.02
CA ALA A 2 50.58 -6.83 -12.97
C ALA A 2 49.20 -7.36 -13.32
N ILE A 3 48.58 -8.14 -12.45
CA ILE A 3 47.18 -8.56 -12.58
C ILE A 3 46.32 -7.39 -12.12
N PRO A 4 45.41 -6.85 -12.96
CA PRO A 4 44.55 -5.78 -12.51
C PRO A 4 43.62 -6.28 -11.40
N SER A 5 43.70 -5.64 -10.24
CA SER A 5 42.80 -5.86 -9.13
C SER A 5 41.41 -5.42 -9.52
N ILE A 6 40.50 -6.36 -9.67
CA ILE A 6 39.07 -6.06 -9.85
C ILE A 6 38.55 -5.46 -8.54
N PRO A 7 38.00 -4.23 -8.54
CA PRO A 7 37.54 -3.63 -7.29
C PRO A 7 36.36 -4.43 -6.72
N ARG A 8 36.55 -4.95 -5.53
CA ARG A 8 35.53 -5.68 -4.75
C ARG A 8 34.26 -4.85 -4.43
N LEU A 9 34.26 -3.58 -4.73
CA LEU A 9 33.16 -2.64 -4.53
C LEU A 9 31.97 -2.82 -5.47
N ALA A 10 32.19 -3.39 -6.68
CA ALA A 10 31.11 -3.56 -7.67
C ALA A 10 30.10 -4.66 -7.32
N VAL A 11 30.48 -5.61 -6.49
CA VAL A 11 29.62 -6.76 -6.12
C VAL A 11 28.59 -6.38 -5.04
N LEU A 12 28.94 -5.43 -4.16
CA LEU A 12 28.05 -4.99 -3.08
C LEU A 12 26.87 -4.12 -3.56
N THR A 13 27.07 -3.34 -4.61
CA THR A 13 26.02 -2.48 -5.18
C THR A 13 24.96 -3.27 -5.94
N LEU A 14 25.34 -4.36 -6.58
CA LEU A 14 24.41 -5.21 -7.32
C LEU A 14 23.47 -5.97 -6.37
N GLY A 15 23.95 -6.44 -5.23
CA GLY A 15 23.15 -7.15 -4.24
C GLY A 15 22.06 -6.31 -3.59
N LEU A 16 22.33 -5.04 -3.31
CA LEU A 16 21.36 -4.10 -2.73
C LEU A 16 20.25 -3.74 -3.72
N ALA A 17 20.57 -3.57 -5.00
CA ALA A 17 19.59 -3.27 -6.05
C ALA A 17 18.62 -4.44 -6.28
N LEU A 18 19.10 -5.69 -6.22
CA LEU A 18 18.27 -6.88 -6.38
C LEU A 18 17.33 -7.09 -5.18
N ALA A 19 17.77 -6.83 -3.95
CA ALA A 19 16.94 -6.93 -2.76
C ALA A 19 15.83 -5.87 -2.75
N ALA A 20 16.10 -4.63 -3.16
CA ALA A 20 15.11 -3.58 -3.28
C ALA A 20 14.04 -3.89 -4.35
N ALA A 21 14.45 -4.44 -5.48
CA ALA A 21 13.54 -4.85 -6.55
C ALA A 21 12.62 -6.01 -6.12
N ALA A 22 13.14 -7.00 -5.39
CA ALA A 22 12.35 -8.12 -4.87
C ALA A 22 11.32 -7.64 -3.84
N SER A 23 11.67 -6.71 -2.96
CA SER A 23 10.76 -6.12 -1.98
C SER A 23 9.62 -5.34 -2.65
N ALA A 24 9.94 -4.52 -3.65
CA ALA A 24 8.94 -3.78 -4.42
C ALA A 24 7.98 -4.71 -5.19
N ALA A 25 8.47 -5.84 -5.71
CA ALA A 25 7.64 -6.85 -6.37
C ALA A 25 6.67 -7.52 -5.39
N ASP A 26 7.12 -7.85 -4.18
CA ASP A 26 6.27 -8.44 -3.14
C ASP A 26 5.20 -7.44 -2.64
N GLU A 27 5.56 -6.18 -2.49
CA GLU A 27 4.61 -5.12 -2.12
C GLU A 27 3.50 -4.97 -3.18
N ALA A 28 3.86 -4.95 -4.46
CA ALA A 28 2.90 -4.90 -5.56
C ALA A 28 2.01 -6.16 -5.62
N GLN A 29 2.58 -7.35 -5.39
CA GLN A 29 1.81 -8.60 -5.32
C GLN A 29 0.79 -8.59 -4.19
N LEU A 30 1.12 -8.01 -3.04
CA LEU A 30 0.17 -7.90 -1.94
C LEU A 30 -1.00 -6.98 -2.30
N VAL A 31 -0.75 -5.85 -2.96
CA VAL A 31 -1.82 -4.97 -3.45
C VAL A 31 -2.74 -5.71 -4.43
N GLU A 32 -2.19 -6.47 -5.37
CA GLU A 32 -2.97 -7.30 -6.29
C GLU A 32 -3.81 -8.35 -5.56
N ALA A 33 -3.23 -9.02 -4.56
CA ALA A 33 -3.94 -10.02 -3.76
C ALA A 33 -5.08 -9.42 -2.93
N ILE A 34 -4.87 -8.25 -2.35
CA ILE A 34 -5.91 -7.49 -1.63
C ILE A 34 -7.06 -7.15 -2.59
N ASN A 35 -6.75 -6.66 -3.78
CA ASN A 35 -7.75 -6.29 -4.76
C ASN A 35 -8.51 -7.49 -5.32
N ALA A 36 -7.84 -8.62 -5.53
CA ALA A 36 -8.49 -9.87 -5.92
C ALA A 36 -9.47 -10.36 -4.85
N TYR A 37 -9.07 -10.28 -3.58
CA TYR A 37 -9.92 -10.63 -2.43
C TYR A 37 -11.15 -9.71 -2.31
N ARG A 38 -10.97 -8.42 -2.47
CA ARG A 38 -12.05 -7.41 -2.43
C ARG A 38 -13.01 -7.53 -3.60
N GLY A 39 -12.53 -7.97 -4.76
CA GLY A 39 -13.33 -8.10 -5.97
C GLY A 39 -14.31 -9.29 -5.99
N GLN A 40 -14.28 -10.12 -4.98
CA GLN A 40 -15.15 -11.28 -4.84
C GLN A 40 -16.06 -11.15 -3.63
N VAL A 41 -17.20 -11.86 -3.66
CA VAL A 41 -18.05 -11.97 -2.48
C VAL A 41 -17.29 -12.73 -1.40
N GLN A 42 -17.13 -12.13 -0.24
CA GLN A 42 -16.40 -12.68 0.88
C GLN A 42 -17.29 -12.73 2.13
N SER A 43 -16.89 -13.55 3.09
CA SER A 43 -17.47 -13.56 4.44
C SER A 43 -16.41 -13.21 5.47
N CYS A 44 -16.73 -12.29 6.35
CA CYS A 44 -15.86 -11.85 7.42
C CYS A 44 -16.65 -11.75 8.71
N GLY A 45 -16.34 -12.63 9.69
CA GLY A 45 -17.06 -12.65 10.96
C GLY A 45 -18.56 -12.90 10.84
N GLY A 46 -18.98 -13.71 9.87
CA GLY A 46 -20.38 -14.00 9.60
C GLY A 46 -21.13 -12.96 8.79
N GLN A 47 -20.47 -11.87 8.41
CA GLN A 47 -21.04 -10.85 7.52
C GLN A 47 -20.49 -11.01 6.10
N ALA A 48 -21.40 -11.07 5.13
CA ALA A 48 -21.01 -11.08 3.72
C ALA A 48 -20.66 -9.67 3.24
N SER A 49 -19.58 -9.55 2.49
CA SER A 49 -19.28 -8.35 1.70
C SER A 49 -19.57 -8.63 0.23
N GLY A 50 -20.09 -7.63 -0.47
CA GLY A 50 -20.23 -7.69 -1.92
C GLY A 50 -18.89 -7.52 -2.63
N GLU A 51 -18.93 -7.53 -3.96
CA GLU A 51 -17.79 -7.15 -4.79
C GLU A 51 -17.45 -5.67 -4.57
N LEU A 52 -16.20 -5.39 -4.24
CA LEU A 52 -15.70 -4.04 -4.01
C LEU A 52 -14.79 -3.59 -5.15
N PRO A 53 -14.79 -2.30 -5.48
CA PRO A 53 -13.82 -1.75 -6.43
C PRO A 53 -12.38 -1.97 -5.95
N PRO A 54 -11.42 -2.08 -6.87
CA PRO A 54 -10.02 -2.18 -6.50
C PRO A 54 -9.54 -0.90 -5.82
N LEU A 55 -8.66 -1.06 -4.83
CA LEU A 55 -7.93 0.05 -4.21
C LEU A 55 -6.86 0.54 -5.18
N ALA A 56 -6.68 1.85 -5.25
CA ALA A 56 -5.58 2.46 -5.98
C ALA A 56 -4.30 2.46 -5.13
N ALA A 57 -3.19 1.98 -5.68
CA ALA A 57 -1.90 2.08 -5.02
C ALA A 57 -1.44 3.54 -5.02
N ASP A 58 -1.15 4.08 -3.84
CA ASP A 58 -0.66 5.44 -3.67
C ASP A 58 0.68 5.41 -2.92
N PRO A 59 1.78 5.87 -3.54
CA PRO A 59 3.11 5.87 -2.91
C PRO A 59 3.16 6.69 -1.62
N ARG A 60 2.31 7.68 -1.46
CA ARG A 60 2.23 8.49 -0.23
C ARG A 60 1.78 7.68 0.98
N LEU A 61 1.08 6.57 0.75
CA LEU A 61 0.62 5.65 1.78
C LEU A 61 1.62 4.54 2.11
N ALA A 62 2.68 4.39 1.35
CA ALA A 62 3.77 3.45 1.63
C ALA A 62 4.67 3.98 2.74
N LEU A 63 4.12 4.09 3.93
CA LEU A 63 4.82 4.62 5.10
C LEU A 63 5.87 3.63 5.60
N PRO A 64 7.04 4.10 6.08
CA PRO A 64 8.06 3.22 6.62
C PRO A 64 7.54 2.30 7.72
N VAL A 65 7.95 1.04 7.71
CA VAL A 65 7.51 0.03 8.69
C VAL A 65 7.82 0.45 10.12
N ASN A 66 8.98 1.07 10.32
CA ASN A 66 9.48 1.49 11.63
C ASN A 66 9.20 2.97 11.94
N ALA A 67 8.35 3.64 11.18
CA ALA A 67 8.02 5.03 11.46
C ALA A 67 7.32 5.13 12.82
N ALA A 68 8.03 5.71 13.78
CA ALA A 68 7.45 6.09 15.07
C ALA A 68 6.63 7.36 14.90
N GLY A 69 5.52 7.46 15.61
CA GLY A 69 4.72 8.67 15.66
C GLY A 69 3.26 8.47 15.28
N ASP A 70 2.54 9.56 15.32
CA ASP A 70 1.12 9.61 15.00
C ASP A 70 0.90 9.40 13.49
N LEU A 71 -0.02 8.50 13.17
CA LEU A 71 -0.42 8.22 11.79
C LEU A 71 -0.96 9.47 11.08
N GLN A 72 -1.72 10.32 11.78
CA GLN A 72 -2.24 11.56 11.21
C GLN A 72 -1.11 12.52 10.82
N GLN A 73 -0.09 12.63 11.65
CA GLN A 73 1.09 13.45 11.35
C GLN A 73 1.86 12.91 10.15
N ALA A 74 2.02 11.59 10.08
CA ALA A 74 2.67 10.94 8.93
C ALA A 74 1.92 11.20 7.62
N MET A 75 0.60 11.16 7.65
CA MET A 75 -0.25 11.47 6.49
C MET A 75 -0.15 12.94 6.08
N ALA A 76 -0.09 13.85 7.04
CA ALA A 76 0.11 15.27 6.76
C ALA A 76 1.48 15.53 6.12
N GLN A 77 2.54 14.89 6.61
CA GLN A 77 3.88 14.97 6.03
C GLN A 77 3.95 14.39 4.62
N ALA A 78 3.17 13.34 4.35
CA ALA A 78 3.04 12.74 3.02
C ALA A 78 2.16 13.57 2.06
N ALA A 79 1.61 14.68 2.52
CA ALA A 79 0.69 15.53 1.77
C ALA A 79 -0.54 14.77 1.24
N TYR A 80 -1.07 13.87 2.07
CA TYR A 80 -2.28 13.11 1.78
C TYR A 80 -3.44 13.60 2.68
N PRO A 81 -4.29 14.51 2.21
CA PRO A 81 -5.47 14.92 2.95
C PRO A 81 -6.48 13.79 3.04
N MET A 82 -6.87 13.41 4.25
CA MET A 82 -7.68 12.22 4.49
C MET A 82 -8.96 12.49 5.26
N VAL A 83 -10.00 11.68 4.98
CA VAL A 83 -11.18 11.54 5.83
C VAL A 83 -10.94 10.44 6.86
N ASN A 84 -10.39 9.33 6.43
CA ASN A 84 -10.11 8.18 7.30
C ASN A 84 -8.86 7.43 6.82
N VAL A 85 -8.15 6.84 7.75
CA VAL A 85 -6.96 6.03 7.50
C VAL A 85 -6.86 4.91 8.53
N GLN A 86 -6.46 3.72 8.06
CA GLN A 86 -6.16 2.56 8.90
C GLN A 86 -4.78 2.03 8.54
N SER A 87 -4.00 1.70 9.56
CA SER A 87 -2.68 1.08 9.39
C SER A 87 -2.68 -0.30 10.03
N ILE A 88 -2.28 -1.30 9.25
CA ILE A 88 -2.11 -2.67 9.70
C ILE A 88 -0.61 -2.97 9.69
N SER A 89 -0.12 -3.51 10.80
CA SER A 89 1.26 -3.99 10.91
C SER A 89 1.26 -5.50 11.06
N LEU A 90 2.06 -6.18 10.24
CA LEU A 90 2.26 -7.62 10.30
C LEU A 90 3.73 -7.90 10.53
N SER A 91 4.02 -8.85 11.41
CA SER A 91 5.37 -9.39 11.61
C SER A 91 5.36 -10.89 11.37
N GLY A 92 6.28 -11.38 10.57
CA GLY A 92 6.45 -12.79 10.30
C GLY A 92 6.22 -13.26 8.87
N PRO A 93 5.27 -12.72 8.07
CA PRO A 93 5.05 -13.19 6.71
C PRO A 93 6.31 -13.08 5.85
N ARG A 94 6.64 -14.17 5.15
CA ARG A 94 7.84 -14.24 4.30
C ARG A 94 7.64 -13.62 2.93
N ASP A 95 6.41 -13.62 2.46
CA ASP A 95 6.03 -13.19 1.12
C ASP A 95 4.62 -12.60 1.10
N ALA A 96 4.20 -12.11 -0.06
CA ALA A 96 2.88 -11.51 -0.24
C ALA A 96 1.74 -12.50 0.02
N GLY A 97 1.89 -13.76 -0.34
CA GLY A 97 0.87 -14.78 -0.09
C GLY A 97 0.64 -15.02 1.39
N ALA A 98 1.70 -15.14 2.18
CA ALA A 98 1.62 -15.27 3.63
C ALA A 98 1.06 -14.00 4.29
N ALA A 99 1.43 -12.83 3.82
CA ALA A 99 0.88 -11.56 4.28
C ALA A 99 -0.62 -11.46 3.99
N MET A 100 -1.07 -11.84 2.79
CA MET A 100 -2.49 -11.85 2.44
C MET A 100 -3.29 -12.81 3.31
N LYS A 101 -2.76 -14.00 3.60
CA LYS A 101 -3.39 -14.96 4.50
C LYS A 101 -3.59 -14.36 5.89
N ALA A 102 -2.58 -13.69 6.45
CA ALA A 102 -2.68 -13.02 7.73
C ALA A 102 -3.75 -11.91 7.72
N LEU A 103 -3.84 -11.15 6.63
CA LEU A 103 -4.88 -10.12 6.47
C LEU A 103 -6.28 -10.73 6.45
N GLN A 104 -6.49 -11.83 5.74
CA GLN A 104 -7.78 -12.53 5.69
C GLN A 104 -8.18 -13.07 7.07
N GLU A 105 -7.26 -13.63 7.80
CA GLU A 105 -7.52 -14.27 9.09
C GLU A 105 -7.81 -13.26 10.22
N SER A 106 -7.10 -12.13 10.23
CA SER A 106 -7.12 -11.21 11.37
C SER A 106 -7.67 -9.82 11.07
N PHE A 107 -7.69 -9.41 9.81
CA PHE A 107 -8.02 -8.04 9.42
C PHE A 107 -9.03 -7.95 8.27
N CYS A 108 -9.81 -9.00 8.04
CA CYS A 108 -10.75 -9.02 6.91
C CYS A 108 -11.75 -7.86 6.95
N ARG A 109 -12.18 -7.40 8.11
CA ARG A 109 -13.11 -6.26 8.22
C ARG A 109 -12.51 -4.96 7.70
N VAL A 110 -11.25 -4.72 8.00
CA VAL A 110 -10.54 -3.52 7.51
C VAL A 110 -10.30 -3.62 6.00
N VAL A 111 -9.83 -4.79 5.55
CA VAL A 111 -9.53 -5.02 4.13
C VAL A 111 -10.78 -4.96 3.26
N LEU A 112 -11.93 -5.39 3.78
CA LEU A 112 -13.23 -5.39 3.08
C LEU A 112 -14.07 -4.15 3.35
N ASP A 113 -13.53 -3.15 4.03
CA ASP A 113 -14.27 -1.92 4.29
C ASP A 113 -14.42 -1.11 3.00
N PRO A 114 -15.67 -0.85 2.56
CA PRO A 114 -15.92 -0.14 1.30
C PRO A 114 -15.54 1.34 1.33
N GLN A 115 -15.32 1.92 2.50
CA GLN A 115 -14.93 3.33 2.60
C GLN A 115 -13.51 3.60 2.06
N PHE A 116 -12.61 2.62 2.13
CA PHE A 116 -11.24 2.79 1.65
C PHE A 116 -11.16 2.66 0.14
N VAL A 117 -10.39 3.53 -0.47
CA VAL A 117 -10.20 3.61 -1.93
C VAL A 117 -8.74 3.59 -2.35
N ASP A 118 -7.82 3.90 -1.45
CA ASP A 118 -6.39 3.92 -1.69
C ASP A 118 -5.65 2.98 -0.72
N VAL A 119 -4.52 2.46 -1.16
CA VAL A 119 -3.67 1.56 -0.38
C VAL A 119 -2.20 1.85 -0.59
N GLY A 120 -1.42 1.76 0.47
CA GLY A 120 0.02 1.73 0.42
C GLY A 120 0.54 0.51 1.17
N VAL A 121 1.58 -0.11 0.64
CA VAL A 121 2.24 -1.26 1.25
C VAL A 121 3.73 -0.96 1.33
N SER A 122 4.30 -1.17 2.50
CA SER A 122 5.73 -1.16 2.70
C SER A 122 6.17 -2.42 3.43
N ARG A 123 7.38 -2.87 3.14
CA ARG A 123 7.98 -4.07 3.71
C ARG A 123 9.42 -3.82 4.07
N GLN A 124 9.81 -4.34 5.23
CA GLN A 124 11.21 -4.46 5.65
C GLN A 124 11.40 -5.85 6.26
N ASP A 125 12.17 -6.71 5.58
CA ASP A 125 12.35 -8.13 5.95
C ASP A 125 11.00 -8.87 6.06
N ARG A 126 10.59 -9.22 7.28
CA ARG A 126 9.32 -9.89 7.59
C ARG A 126 8.28 -8.96 8.21
N ASP A 127 8.58 -7.69 8.28
CA ASP A 127 7.67 -6.69 8.79
C ASP A 127 6.99 -5.97 7.62
N TRP A 128 5.68 -5.91 7.69
CA TRP A 128 4.82 -5.29 6.67
C TRP A 128 3.99 -4.21 7.29
N ARG A 129 3.80 -3.15 6.57
CA ARG A 129 2.85 -2.10 6.90
C ARG A 129 1.92 -1.87 5.73
N ILE A 130 0.62 -2.02 5.98
CA ILE A 130 -0.44 -1.81 5.00
C ILE A 130 -1.26 -0.62 5.49
N VAL A 131 -1.37 0.41 4.68
CA VAL A 131 -2.15 1.60 4.97
C VAL A 131 -3.31 1.68 3.99
N LEU A 132 -4.52 1.73 4.52
CA LEU A 132 -5.76 1.88 3.76
C LEU A 132 -6.32 3.26 4.07
N ALA A 133 -6.70 4.01 3.06
CA ALA A 133 -7.14 5.38 3.26
C ALA A 133 -8.30 5.78 2.35
N ARG A 134 -9.05 6.75 2.85
CA ARG A 134 -10.04 7.51 2.10
C ARG A 134 -9.60 8.95 2.04
N PRO A 135 -9.30 9.50 0.85
CA PRO A 135 -8.92 10.89 0.72
C PRO A 135 -10.10 11.83 0.96
N LEU A 136 -9.79 13.03 1.43
CA LEU A 136 -10.79 14.10 1.56
C LEU A 136 -11.34 14.50 0.20
N LEU A 137 -10.46 14.56 -0.80
CA LEU A 137 -10.79 14.88 -2.18
C LEU A 137 -10.15 13.82 -3.10
N ARG A 138 -10.95 13.21 -3.94
CA ARG A 138 -10.46 12.29 -4.98
C ARG A 138 -10.14 13.12 -6.23
N GLY A 139 -8.87 13.13 -6.64
CA GLY A 139 -8.39 13.92 -7.76
C GLY A 139 -7.66 15.19 -7.31
N GLY A 140 -6.72 15.66 -8.11
CA GLY A 140 -6.01 16.91 -7.89
C GLY A 140 -6.94 18.10 -8.12
N MET A 141 -6.45 19.30 -7.81
CA MET A 141 -7.20 20.56 -8.00
C MET A 141 -7.77 20.76 -9.42
N GLY A 142 -7.26 20.02 -10.42
CA GLY A 142 -7.76 20.05 -11.79
C GLY A 142 -9.17 19.51 -11.99
N ASP A 143 -9.61 18.58 -11.17
CA ASP A 143 -10.95 17.99 -11.30
C ASP A 143 -12.06 18.94 -10.85
N TRP A 144 -11.78 19.80 -9.86
CA TRP A 144 -12.71 20.82 -9.42
C TRP A 144 -12.95 21.93 -10.45
N GLN A 145 -11.91 22.27 -11.22
CA GLN A 145 -12.03 23.26 -12.30
C GLN A 145 -12.86 22.71 -13.46
N ALA A 146 -12.70 21.43 -13.80
CA ALA A 146 -13.49 20.79 -14.83
C ALA A 146 -14.97 20.66 -14.44
N GLU A 147 -15.26 20.35 -13.19
CA GLU A 147 -16.63 20.24 -12.68
C GLU A 147 -17.30 21.62 -12.54
N GLY A 148 -16.56 22.64 -12.07
CA GLY A 148 -17.02 24.02 -12.02
C GLY A 148 -17.36 24.59 -13.39
N GLN A 149 -16.58 24.28 -14.42
CA GLN A 149 -16.86 24.70 -15.80
C GLN A 149 -18.12 24.05 -16.36
N LYS A 150 -18.36 22.78 -16.07
CA LYS A 150 -19.59 22.08 -16.48
C LYS A 150 -20.86 22.68 -15.89
N LEU A 151 -20.79 23.28 -14.70
CA LEU A 151 -21.92 23.95 -14.05
C LEU A 151 -22.20 25.34 -14.64
N LEU A 152 -21.19 25.97 -15.21
CA LEU A 152 -21.33 27.29 -15.86
C LEU A 152 -21.86 27.22 -17.31
N GLU A 153 -21.76 26.05 -17.94
CA GLU A 153 -22.26 25.81 -19.31
C GLU A 153 -23.70 25.31 -19.33
N ARG A 154 -24.37 25.22 -18.21
CA ARG A 154 -25.80 24.93 -18.07
C ARG A 154 -26.53 26.22 -17.77
#